data_41885d073610eb8dd64d3e9962d06146
#
_entry.id   41885d073610eb8dd64d3e9962d06146
#
_cell.length_a   1.000
_cell.length_b   1.000
_cell.length_c   1.000
_cell.angle_alpha   90.00
_cell.angle_beta   90.00
_cell.angle_gamma   90.00
#
_symmetry.space_group_name_H-M   'P 1'
#
loop_
_entity.id
_entity.type
_entity.pdbx_description
1 polymer ?
#
loop_
_entity_poly.entity_id
_entity_poly.type
_entity_poly.pdbx_seq_one_letter_code
_entity_poly.pdbx_strand_id
1 'polypeptide(L)'
;MSSAYLYSILATAAIFTLLALSLNIITGYAGQAMMGIAAFFGLGAYTAAIITTNGGNFLLALVAGMLVSGVFGAILGVISLRLQADFLAITTIGINFVMVAVFNRLKITGGTLGLTIKKPVLFGLKMNNMYFFYMTVVLIVILCLLLVKMRRSWFGMALASINNDPGAARSFGINVNRYQILAFTIGTAVAGLAGGMYAHRMGFISSSDFAFVVSIQIVSMVVIGGLGTIRGPIFGALLISSLPELLRFADDYRELVYGLLLVLMVRFMPEGLIGDDSPVWGALTKLWRRFVPKKKTRADLIAESAEGGR
;
A
#
# COMPACT_ATOMS: atom_id res chain seq x y z
N MET A 1 19.98 14.40 -15.70
CA MET A 1 19.63 13.97 -14.31
C MET A 1 20.71 13.02 -13.84
N SER A 2 21.27 13.24 -12.64
CA SER A 2 22.25 12.27 -12.11
C SER A 2 21.55 10.95 -11.77
N SER A 3 22.20 9.81 -12.03
CA SER A 3 21.66 8.48 -11.71
C SER A 3 21.23 8.34 -10.24
N ALA A 4 21.94 9.00 -9.33
CA ALA A 4 21.60 9.04 -7.90
C ALA A 4 20.26 9.70 -7.59
N TYR A 5 19.87 10.74 -8.33
CA TYR A 5 18.60 11.42 -8.19
C TYR A 5 17.44 10.53 -8.65
N LEU A 6 17.60 9.86 -9.78
CA LEU A 6 16.60 8.93 -10.31
C LEU A 6 16.33 7.76 -9.34
N TYR A 7 17.39 7.17 -8.76
CA TYR A 7 17.23 6.15 -7.72
C TYR A 7 16.55 6.69 -6.45
N SER A 8 16.71 7.97 -6.14
CA SER A 8 16.01 8.60 -5.00
C SER A 8 14.50 8.63 -5.22
N ILE A 9 14.04 9.05 -6.41
CA ILE A 9 12.61 9.10 -6.76
C ILE A 9 12.03 7.70 -6.79
N LEU A 10 12.71 6.77 -7.48
CA LEU A 10 12.25 5.39 -7.61
C LEU A 10 12.16 4.67 -6.24
N ALA A 11 13.10 4.92 -5.33
CA ALA A 11 13.04 4.35 -3.99
C ALA A 11 11.86 4.89 -3.18
N THR A 12 11.54 6.20 -3.31
CA THR A 12 10.33 6.76 -2.68
C THR A 12 9.06 6.13 -3.27
N ALA A 13 8.95 6.10 -4.58
CA ALA A 13 7.81 5.50 -5.27
C ALA A 13 7.61 4.03 -4.90
N ALA A 14 8.70 3.26 -4.77
CA ALA A 14 8.65 1.87 -4.32
C ALA A 14 8.14 1.75 -2.88
N ILE A 15 8.58 2.60 -1.94
CA ILE A 15 8.09 2.59 -0.56
C ILE A 15 6.59 2.93 -0.50
N PHE A 16 6.15 3.95 -1.25
CA PHE A 16 4.73 4.29 -1.36
C PHE A 16 3.92 3.19 -2.05
N THR A 17 4.50 2.46 -2.99
CA THR A 17 3.86 1.26 -3.59
C THR A 17 3.62 0.18 -2.54
N LEU A 18 4.61 -0.10 -1.68
CA LEU A 18 4.46 -1.05 -0.58
C LEU A 18 3.35 -0.60 0.38
N LEU A 19 3.28 0.69 0.66
CA LEU A 19 2.28 1.30 1.53
C LEU A 19 0.87 1.29 0.90
N ALA A 20 0.76 1.57 -0.40
CA ALA A 20 -0.50 1.45 -1.13
C ALA A 20 -1.02 0.00 -1.17
N LEU A 21 -0.13 -0.98 -1.39
CA LEU A 21 -0.51 -2.39 -1.30
C LEU A 21 -0.97 -2.77 0.11
N SER A 22 -0.37 -2.20 1.17
CA SER A 22 -0.80 -2.42 2.55
C SER A 22 -2.22 -1.93 2.80
N LEU A 23 -2.55 -0.73 2.35
CA LEU A 23 -3.90 -0.18 2.44
C LEU A 23 -4.90 -1.00 1.61
N ASN A 24 -4.51 -1.45 0.44
CA ASN A 24 -5.36 -2.27 -0.43
C ASN A 24 -5.76 -3.61 0.21
N ILE A 25 -4.95 -4.16 1.12
CA ILE A 25 -5.34 -5.35 1.91
C ILE A 25 -6.55 -5.04 2.79
N ILE A 26 -6.57 -3.87 3.42
CA ILE A 26 -7.62 -3.46 4.37
C ILE A 26 -8.85 -2.97 3.61
N THR A 27 -8.66 -2.00 2.72
CA THR A 27 -9.79 -1.34 2.04
C THR A 27 -10.23 -2.10 0.80
N GLY A 28 -9.28 -2.59 -0.01
CA GLY A 28 -9.59 -3.23 -1.28
C GLY A 28 -10.09 -4.67 -1.14
N TYR A 29 -9.47 -5.47 -0.26
CA TYR A 29 -9.88 -6.89 -0.12
C TYR A 29 -10.88 -7.10 1.01
N ALA A 30 -10.73 -6.43 2.16
CA ALA A 30 -11.63 -6.63 3.28
C ALA A 30 -12.80 -5.62 3.35
N GLY A 31 -12.85 -4.64 2.44
CA GLY A 31 -13.93 -3.64 2.35
C GLY A 31 -13.99 -2.69 3.55
N GLN A 32 -12.90 -2.56 4.33
CA GLN A 32 -12.87 -1.70 5.51
C GLN A 32 -12.37 -0.30 5.12
N ALA A 33 -13.22 0.72 5.31
CA ALA A 33 -12.84 2.10 5.03
C ALA A 33 -11.77 2.58 6.03
N MET A 34 -10.52 2.65 5.61
CA MET A 34 -9.40 3.10 6.40
C MET A 34 -8.79 4.37 5.82
N MET A 35 -8.83 5.47 6.59
CA MET A 35 -8.27 6.77 6.18
C MET A 35 -7.08 7.22 7.03
N GLY A 36 -6.64 6.42 8.01
CA GLY A 36 -5.56 6.76 8.95
C GLY A 36 -4.32 5.88 8.80
N ILE A 37 -3.98 5.41 7.59
CA ILE A 37 -2.86 4.48 7.38
C ILE A 37 -1.51 5.09 7.75
N ALA A 38 -1.34 6.42 7.66
CA ALA A 38 -0.10 7.11 8.01
C ALA A 38 0.25 6.97 9.50
N ALA A 39 -0.71 6.75 10.39
CA ALA A 39 -0.44 6.45 11.80
C ALA A 39 0.41 5.17 11.97
N PHE A 40 0.06 4.11 11.25
CA PHE A 40 0.76 2.81 11.30
C PHE A 40 2.08 2.87 10.56
N PHE A 41 2.13 3.62 9.48
CA PHE A 41 3.35 3.96 8.76
C PHE A 41 4.34 4.67 9.69
N GLY A 42 3.89 5.69 10.43
CA GLY A 42 4.67 6.41 11.44
C GLY A 42 5.09 5.52 12.61
N LEU A 43 4.18 4.69 13.13
CA LEU A 43 4.50 3.78 14.23
C LEU A 43 5.64 2.82 13.87
N GLY A 44 5.60 2.24 12.67
CA GLY A 44 6.68 1.39 12.17
C GLY A 44 7.98 2.16 11.94
N ALA A 45 7.88 3.39 11.39
CA ALA A 45 9.03 4.26 11.15
C ALA A 45 9.77 4.61 12.46
N TYR A 46 9.04 5.11 13.46
CA TYR A 46 9.63 5.45 14.75
C TYR A 46 10.15 4.23 15.50
N THR A 47 9.43 3.11 15.50
CA THR A 47 9.90 1.87 16.13
C THR A 47 11.22 1.42 15.54
N ALA A 48 11.33 1.38 14.22
CA ALA A 48 12.55 0.97 13.54
C ALA A 48 13.69 1.98 13.78
N ALA A 49 13.39 3.28 13.74
CA ALA A 49 14.34 4.35 13.99
C ALA A 49 14.93 4.30 15.41
N ILE A 50 14.09 4.12 16.43
CA ILE A 50 14.52 4.03 17.84
C ILE A 50 15.45 2.83 18.06
N ILE A 51 15.12 1.67 17.48
CA ILE A 51 15.96 0.46 17.64
C ILE A 51 17.34 0.69 17.02
N THR A 52 17.41 1.26 15.83
CA THR A 52 18.69 1.48 15.15
C THR A 52 19.52 2.60 15.74
N THR A 53 18.90 3.67 16.25
CA THR A 53 19.60 4.74 16.98
C THR A 53 20.24 4.22 18.26
N ASN A 54 19.64 3.22 18.90
CA ASN A 54 20.20 2.54 20.08
C ASN A 54 21.19 1.40 19.74
N GLY A 55 21.66 1.33 18.47
CA GLY A 55 22.66 0.34 18.04
C GLY A 55 22.09 -1.01 17.62
N GLY A 56 20.76 -1.16 17.51
CA GLY A 56 20.13 -2.38 17.06
C GLY A 56 20.36 -2.67 15.57
N ASN A 57 20.22 -3.93 15.19
CA ASN A 57 20.35 -4.37 13.81
C ASN A 57 19.19 -3.85 12.94
N PHE A 58 19.50 -3.37 11.75
CA PHE A 58 18.52 -2.84 10.79
C PHE A 58 17.39 -3.81 10.44
N LEU A 59 17.70 -5.09 10.16
CA LEU A 59 16.67 -6.09 9.84
C LEU A 59 15.76 -6.37 11.02
N LEU A 60 16.31 -6.47 12.24
CA LEU A 60 15.52 -6.62 13.45
C LEU A 60 14.61 -5.40 13.68
N ALA A 61 15.11 -4.20 13.40
CA ALA A 61 14.34 -2.97 13.49
C ALA A 61 13.14 -2.96 12.54
N LEU A 62 13.32 -3.42 11.30
CA LEU A 62 12.22 -3.55 10.33
C LEU A 62 11.15 -4.55 10.79
N VAL A 63 11.57 -5.72 11.27
CA VAL A 63 10.66 -6.74 11.80
C VAL A 63 9.92 -6.22 13.02
N ALA A 64 10.60 -5.54 13.93
CA ALA A 64 9.97 -4.94 15.12
C ALA A 64 8.95 -3.86 14.72
N GLY A 65 9.28 -2.97 13.77
CA GLY A 65 8.35 -1.97 13.25
C GLY A 65 7.10 -2.60 12.62
N MET A 66 7.28 -3.68 11.86
CA MET A 66 6.19 -4.47 11.28
C MET A 66 5.31 -5.10 12.38
N LEU A 67 5.91 -5.72 13.39
CA LEU A 67 5.18 -6.38 14.48
C LEU A 67 4.44 -5.38 15.36
N VAL A 68 5.07 -4.29 15.77
CA VAL A 68 4.45 -3.25 16.60
C VAL A 68 3.25 -2.63 15.86
N SER A 69 3.41 -2.25 14.58
CA SER A 69 2.30 -1.72 13.79
C SER A 69 1.18 -2.75 13.60
N GLY A 70 1.52 -4.03 13.41
CA GLY A 70 0.55 -5.11 13.30
C GLY A 70 -0.22 -5.34 14.60
N VAL A 71 0.44 -5.32 15.76
CA VAL A 71 -0.22 -5.48 17.07
C VAL A 71 -1.17 -4.32 17.34
N PHE A 72 -0.74 -3.06 17.11
CA PHE A 72 -1.63 -1.91 17.22
C PHE A 72 -2.77 -2.00 16.21
N GLY A 73 -2.51 -2.47 15.00
CA GLY A 73 -3.55 -2.74 14.00
C GLY A 73 -4.54 -3.80 14.45
N ALA A 74 -4.09 -4.88 15.09
CA ALA A 74 -4.98 -5.89 15.66
C ALA A 74 -5.90 -5.32 16.74
N ILE A 75 -5.35 -4.52 17.66
CA ILE A 75 -6.12 -3.85 18.73
C ILE A 75 -7.20 -2.97 18.12
N LEU A 76 -6.84 -2.15 17.13
CA LEU A 76 -7.79 -1.27 16.45
C LEU A 76 -8.75 -2.06 15.56
N GLY A 77 -8.32 -3.15 14.96
CA GLY A 77 -9.17 -4.09 14.23
C GLY A 77 -10.29 -4.66 15.12
N VAL A 78 -10.00 -5.00 16.39
CA VAL A 78 -11.01 -5.44 17.34
C VAL A 78 -12.01 -4.31 17.68
N ILE A 79 -11.52 -3.09 17.87
CA ILE A 79 -12.36 -1.92 18.12
C ILE A 79 -13.25 -1.63 16.90
N SER A 80 -12.71 -1.77 15.70
CA SER A 80 -13.41 -1.50 14.44
C SER A 80 -14.62 -2.40 14.20
N LEU A 81 -14.67 -3.60 14.77
CA LEU A 81 -15.80 -4.52 14.64
C LEU A 81 -17.12 -3.98 15.18
N ARG A 82 -17.06 -3.01 16.07
CA ARG A 82 -18.25 -2.37 16.66
C ARG A 82 -18.72 -1.15 15.87
N LEU A 83 -17.97 -0.76 14.84
CA LEU A 83 -18.22 0.45 14.07
C LEU A 83 -18.77 0.09 12.69
N GLN A 84 -19.70 0.88 12.20
CA GLN A 84 -20.10 0.86 10.79
C GLN A 84 -18.94 1.43 9.92
N ALA A 85 -18.93 1.12 8.63
CA ALA A 85 -17.83 1.47 7.73
C ALA A 85 -17.49 2.98 7.77
N ASP A 86 -18.49 3.86 7.79
CA ASP A 86 -18.27 5.31 7.81
C ASP A 86 -17.66 5.78 9.14
N PHE A 87 -18.11 5.22 10.26
CA PHE A 87 -17.55 5.52 11.57
C PHE A 87 -16.13 5.00 11.72
N LEU A 88 -15.79 3.88 11.07
CA LEU A 88 -14.42 3.37 11.03
C LEU A 88 -13.47 4.35 10.32
N ALA A 89 -13.92 4.93 9.20
CA ALA A 89 -13.14 5.93 8.48
C ALA A 89 -12.82 7.13 9.39
N ILE A 90 -13.84 7.71 10.05
CA ILE A 90 -13.69 8.85 10.96
C ILE A 90 -12.79 8.48 12.16
N THR A 91 -12.98 7.30 12.73
CA THR A 91 -12.16 6.82 13.86
C THR A 91 -10.69 6.68 13.47
N THR A 92 -10.39 6.15 12.29
CA THR A 92 -9.00 6.01 11.84
C THR A 92 -8.35 7.35 11.53
N ILE A 93 -9.10 8.35 11.08
CA ILE A 93 -8.64 9.75 10.97
C ILE A 93 -8.28 10.28 12.36
N GLY A 94 -9.17 10.13 13.34
CA GLY A 94 -8.93 10.54 14.72
C GLY A 94 -7.67 9.88 15.32
N ILE A 95 -7.48 8.59 15.07
CA ILE A 95 -6.28 7.86 15.50
C ILE A 95 -5.02 8.43 14.85
N ASN A 96 -5.08 8.83 13.58
CA ASN A 96 -3.94 9.45 12.93
C ASN A 96 -3.54 10.76 13.62
N PHE A 97 -4.49 11.64 13.95
CA PHE A 97 -4.20 12.86 14.70
C PHE A 97 -3.64 12.58 16.11
N VAL A 98 -4.21 11.60 16.81
CA VAL A 98 -3.69 11.18 18.11
C VAL A 98 -2.25 10.68 18.02
N MET A 99 -1.93 9.84 17.02
CA MET A 99 -0.58 9.31 16.83
C MET A 99 0.43 10.41 16.50
N VAL A 100 0.06 11.38 15.64
CA VAL A 100 0.91 12.56 15.37
C VAL A 100 1.16 13.35 16.65
N ALA A 101 0.15 13.57 17.50
CA ALA A 101 0.30 14.24 18.78
C ALA A 101 1.18 13.45 19.76
N VAL A 102 1.06 12.12 19.76
CA VAL A 102 1.93 11.23 20.57
C VAL A 102 3.38 11.34 20.09
N PHE A 103 3.66 11.28 18.79
CA PHE A 103 5.00 11.44 18.24
C PHE A 103 5.62 12.80 18.61
N ASN A 104 4.83 13.86 18.63
CA ASN A 104 5.28 15.19 19.02
C ASN A 104 5.59 15.34 20.51
N ARG A 105 4.96 14.54 21.38
CA ARG A 105 5.11 14.68 22.83
C ARG A 105 6.13 13.74 23.45
N LEU A 106 6.37 12.59 22.87
CA LEU A 106 7.30 11.61 23.42
C LEU A 106 8.75 12.05 23.20
N LYS A 107 9.54 12.08 24.27
CA LYS A 107 10.99 12.39 24.19
C LYS A 107 11.77 11.34 23.39
N ILE A 108 11.31 10.08 23.41
CA ILE A 108 11.93 8.94 22.70
C ILE A 108 11.85 9.11 21.18
N THR A 109 10.81 9.78 20.67
CA THR A 109 10.61 10.08 19.24
C THR A 109 11.32 11.35 18.78
N GLY A 110 12.05 12.04 19.67
CA GLY A 110 12.65 13.34 19.41
C GLY A 110 11.67 14.52 19.50
N GLY A 111 10.39 14.25 19.82
CA GLY A 111 9.35 15.27 19.98
C GLY A 111 9.15 16.09 18.70
N THR A 112 9.01 17.40 18.86
CA THR A 112 8.87 18.34 17.74
C THR A 112 10.12 18.51 16.88
N LEU A 113 11.30 18.15 17.41
CA LEU A 113 12.58 18.26 16.69
C LEU A 113 12.81 17.11 15.71
N GLY A 114 12.01 16.01 15.83
CA GLY A 114 12.20 14.82 15.01
C GLY A 114 13.39 13.96 15.45
N LEU A 115 13.61 12.88 14.71
CA LEU A 115 14.65 11.90 15.01
C LEU A 115 15.60 11.73 13.82
N THR A 116 16.90 11.94 14.06
CA THR A 116 17.95 11.69 13.06
C THR A 116 18.41 10.24 13.14
N ILE A 117 18.45 9.59 12.00
CA ILE A 117 18.74 8.16 11.86
C ILE A 117 20.03 8.00 11.07
N LYS A 118 20.99 7.28 11.61
CA LYS A 118 22.22 6.94 10.87
C LYS A 118 21.87 5.96 9.75
N LYS A 119 22.45 6.18 8.56
CA LYS A 119 22.28 5.24 7.45
C LYS A 119 22.72 3.84 7.87
N PRO A 120 21.89 2.83 7.70
CA PRO A 120 22.21 1.47 8.13
C PRO A 120 23.37 0.91 7.29
N VAL A 121 24.16 0.09 7.96
CA VAL A 121 25.21 -0.72 7.34
C VAL A 121 24.68 -2.15 7.27
N LEU A 122 24.50 -2.67 6.07
CA LEU A 122 24.08 -4.05 5.86
C LEU A 122 25.24 -4.84 5.22
N PHE A 123 25.66 -5.92 5.87
CA PHE A 123 26.82 -6.73 5.42
C PHE A 123 28.12 -5.93 5.17
N GLY A 124 28.38 -4.88 5.98
CA GLY A 124 29.56 -4.03 5.83
C GLY A 124 29.44 -2.93 4.75
N LEU A 125 28.36 -2.90 3.97
CA LEU A 125 28.10 -1.89 2.95
C LEU A 125 27.18 -0.80 3.48
N LYS A 126 27.58 0.47 3.33
CA LYS A 126 26.69 1.61 3.62
C LYS A 126 25.55 1.61 2.62
N MET A 127 24.30 1.54 3.10
CA MET A 127 23.13 1.54 2.23
C MET A 127 22.97 2.89 1.51
N ASN A 128 23.01 2.84 0.18
CA ASN A 128 22.75 3.97 -0.71
C ASN A 128 21.30 3.88 -1.26
N ASN A 129 20.78 4.95 -1.86
CA ASN A 129 19.43 4.99 -2.44
C ASN A 129 19.15 3.84 -3.42
N MET A 130 20.17 3.39 -4.16
CA MET A 130 20.10 2.24 -5.06
C MET A 130 19.80 0.93 -4.31
N TYR A 131 20.48 0.67 -3.17
CA TYR A 131 20.22 -0.53 -2.35
C TYR A 131 18.84 -0.50 -1.71
N PHE A 132 18.38 0.69 -1.24
CA PHE A 132 17.02 0.85 -0.74
C PHE A 132 15.97 0.57 -1.81
N PHE A 133 16.18 1.03 -3.04
CA PHE A 133 15.29 0.74 -4.16
C PHE A 133 15.18 -0.77 -4.41
N TYR A 134 16.30 -1.47 -4.62
CA TYR A 134 16.26 -2.91 -4.87
C TYR A 134 15.67 -3.70 -3.71
N MET A 135 16.03 -3.37 -2.48
CA MET A 135 15.46 -4.02 -1.30
C MET A 135 13.94 -3.83 -1.23
N THR A 136 13.45 -2.62 -1.49
CA THR A 136 12.00 -2.35 -1.48
C THR A 136 11.30 -3.08 -2.63
N VAL A 137 11.91 -3.14 -3.83
CA VAL A 137 11.38 -3.92 -4.96
C VAL A 137 11.28 -5.40 -4.61
N VAL A 138 12.29 -5.97 -3.97
CA VAL A 138 12.24 -7.36 -3.50
C VAL A 138 11.09 -7.57 -2.51
N LEU A 139 10.89 -6.65 -1.57
CA LEU A 139 9.77 -6.70 -0.62
C LEU A 139 8.40 -6.59 -1.33
N ILE A 140 8.29 -5.73 -2.34
CA ILE A 140 7.07 -5.61 -3.16
C ILE A 140 6.80 -6.92 -3.89
N VAL A 141 7.81 -7.54 -4.51
CA VAL A 141 7.65 -8.81 -5.23
C VAL A 141 7.20 -9.91 -4.26
N ILE A 142 7.84 -10.02 -3.09
CA ILE A 142 7.44 -10.98 -2.05
C ILE A 142 5.99 -10.73 -1.63
N LEU A 143 5.63 -9.47 -1.35
CA LEU A 143 4.26 -9.11 -0.97
C LEU A 143 3.26 -9.45 -2.09
N CYS A 144 3.57 -9.13 -3.35
CA CYS A 144 2.71 -9.47 -4.49
C CYS A 144 2.50 -10.98 -4.62
N LEU A 145 3.55 -11.79 -4.45
CA LEU A 145 3.44 -13.26 -4.48
C LEU A 145 2.56 -13.76 -3.31
N LEU A 146 2.73 -13.20 -2.13
CA LEU A 146 1.88 -13.52 -0.97
C LEU A 146 0.42 -13.11 -1.22
N LEU A 147 0.17 -11.94 -1.80
CA LEU A 147 -1.18 -11.47 -2.14
C LEU A 147 -1.84 -12.35 -3.21
N VAL A 148 -1.11 -12.77 -4.25
CA VAL A 148 -1.61 -13.71 -5.27
C VAL A 148 -2.00 -15.04 -4.61
N LYS A 149 -1.13 -15.59 -3.75
CA LYS A 149 -1.42 -16.82 -3.00
C LYS A 149 -2.60 -16.65 -2.05
N MET A 150 -2.66 -15.51 -1.36
CA MET A 150 -3.74 -15.16 -0.44
C MET A 150 -5.10 -15.09 -1.18
N ARG A 151 -5.18 -14.40 -2.33
CA ARG A 151 -6.41 -14.30 -3.14
C ARG A 151 -6.95 -15.66 -3.59
N ARG A 152 -6.06 -16.61 -3.89
CA ARG A 152 -6.43 -17.98 -4.31
C ARG A 152 -6.71 -18.91 -3.15
N SER A 153 -6.46 -18.49 -1.91
CA SER A 153 -6.70 -19.28 -0.71
C SER A 153 -8.13 -19.09 -0.18
N TRP A 154 -8.54 -19.97 0.73
CA TRP A 154 -9.79 -19.84 1.46
C TRP A 154 -9.93 -18.45 2.15
N PHE A 155 -8.83 -17.92 2.67
CA PHE A 155 -8.79 -16.59 3.28
C PHE A 155 -9.20 -15.48 2.30
N GLY A 156 -8.66 -15.51 1.09
CA GLY A 156 -8.99 -14.51 0.07
C GLY A 156 -10.44 -14.60 -0.43
N MET A 157 -10.95 -15.84 -0.57
CA MET A 157 -12.36 -16.06 -0.94
C MET A 157 -13.31 -15.56 0.15
N ALA A 158 -12.97 -15.79 1.42
CA ALA A 158 -13.75 -15.26 2.55
C ALA A 158 -13.75 -13.73 2.57
N LEU A 159 -12.59 -13.07 2.36
CA LEU A 159 -12.52 -11.61 2.27
C LEU A 159 -13.35 -11.06 1.10
N ALA A 160 -13.30 -11.69 -0.06
CA ALA A 160 -14.09 -11.28 -1.22
C ALA A 160 -15.61 -11.37 -0.94
N SER A 161 -16.06 -12.44 -0.27
CA SER A 161 -17.44 -12.57 0.16
C SER A 161 -17.85 -11.49 1.15
N ILE A 162 -16.98 -11.17 2.12
CA ILE A 162 -17.21 -10.15 3.14
C ILE A 162 -17.27 -8.75 2.50
N ASN A 163 -16.40 -8.47 1.52
CA ASN A 163 -16.37 -7.19 0.83
C ASN A 163 -17.64 -6.93 0.02
N ASN A 164 -18.24 -7.98 -0.56
CA ASN A 164 -19.49 -7.89 -1.31
C ASN A 164 -20.72 -7.71 -0.38
N ASP A 165 -20.88 -8.59 0.58
CA ASP A 165 -21.99 -8.54 1.57
C ASP A 165 -21.57 -9.26 2.87
N PRO A 166 -21.27 -8.50 3.94
CA PRO A 166 -20.91 -9.08 5.23
C PRO A 166 -22.06 -9.86 5.88
N GLY A 167 -23.31 -9.50 5.57
CA GLY A 167 -24.52 -10.16 6.11
C GLY A 167 -24.69 -11.54 5.48
N ALA A 168 -24.62 -11.62 4.16
CA ALA A 168 -24.66 -12.88 3.43
C ALA A 168 -23.49 -13.80 3.83
N ALA A 169 -22.27 -13.25 3.96
CA ALA A 169 -21.10 -14.01 4.39
C ALA A 169 -21.32 -14.68 5.77
N ARG A 170 -21.92 -13.96 6.72
CA ARG A 170 -22.27 -14.53 8.04
C ARG A 170 -23.28 -15.68 7.94
N SER A 171 -24.28 -15.56 7.07
CA SER A 171 -25.29 -16.60 6.85
C SER A 171 -24.68 -17.90 6.30
N PHE A 172 -23.58 -17.81 5.57
CA PHE A 172 -22.78 -18.96 5.11
C PHE A 172 -21.75 -19.47 6.14
N GLY A 173 -21.81 -18.98 7.40
CA GLY A 173 -20.92 -19.43 8.46
C GLY A 173 -19.52 -18.80 8.44
N ILE A 174 -19.27 -17.79 7.63
CA ILE A 174 -17.97 -17.11 7.61
C ILE A 174 -17.88 -16.18 8.83
N ASN A 175 -16.83 -16.34 9.63
CA ASN A 175 -16.59 -15.47 10.77
C ASN A 175 -16.00 -14.13 10.32
N VAL A 176 -16.88 -13.20 9.88
CA VAL A 176 -16.53 -11.88 9.35
C VAL A 176 -15.53 -11.15 10.24
N ASN A 177 -15.78 -11.17 11.56
CA ASN A 177 -14.94 -10.46 12.53
C ASN A 177 -13.47 -10.90 12.50
N ARG A 178 -13.24 -12.23 12.49
CA ARG A 178 -11.86 -12.78 12.45
C ARG A 178 -11.13 -12.37 11.17
N TYR A 179 -11.79 -12.46 10.03
CA TYR A 179 -11.18 -12.13 8.74
C TYR A 179 -10.89 -10.63 8.62
N GLN A 180 -11.78 -9.77 9.10
CA GLN A 180 -11.57 -8.32 9.12
C GLN A 180 -10.40 -7.92 10.03
N ILE A 181 -10.30 -8.47 11.25
CA ILE A 181 -9.16 -8.23 12.15
C ILE A 181 -7.86 -8.68 11.50
N LEU A 182 -7.83 -9.88 10.92
CA LEU A 182 -6.62 -10.40 10.27
C LEU A 182 -6.18 -9.53 9.10
N ALA A 183 -7.12 -9.10 8.24
CA ALA A 183 -6.79 -8.20 7.13
C ALA A 183 -6.24 -6.86 7.62
N PHE A 184 -6.85 -6.30 8.68
CA PHE A 184 -6.38 -5.07 9.31
C PHE A 184 -4.97 -5.23 9.89
N THR A 185 -4.74 -6.32 10.63
CA THR A 185 -3.44 -6.66 11.22
C THR A 185 -2.35 -6.81 10.16
N ILE A 186 -2.62 -7.58 9.11
CA ILE A 186 -1.66 -7.81 8.01
C ILE A 186 -1.36 -6.51 7.27
N GLY A 187 -2.40 -5.73 6.93
CA GLY A 187 -2.23 -4.47 6.24
C GLY A 187 -1.40 -3.48 7.06
N THR A 188 -1.74 -3.28 8.34
CA THR A 188 -0.98 -2.37 9.22
C THR A 188 0.44 -2.85 9.49
N ALA A 189 0.69 -4.16 9.56
CA ALA A 189 2.03 -4.72 9.66
C ALA A 189 2.89 -4.36 8.44
N VAL A 190 2.33 -4.51 7.23
CA VAL A 190 3.02 -4.11 5.99
C VAL A 190 3.24 -2.60 5.94
N ALA A 191 2.28 -1.78 6.42
CA ALA A 191 2.47 -0.34 6.56
C ALA A 191 3.63 0.01 7.49
N GLY A 192 3.76 -0.70 8.61
CA GLY A 192 4.88 -0.54 9.54
C GLY A 192 6.23 -0.92 8.93
N LEU A 193 6.28 -1.98 8.12
CA LEU A 193 7.47 -2.35 7.36
C LEU A 193 7.88 -1.24 6.38
N ALA A 194 6.92 -0.70 5.63
CA ALA A 194 7.15 0.43 4.74
C ALA A 194 7.67 1.66 5.51
N GLY A 195 7.14 1.91 6.72
CA GLY A 195 7.59 2.98 7.62
C GLY A 195 9.04 2.85 8.03
N GLY A 196 9.45 1.65 8.44
CA GLY A 196 10.85 1.37 8.77
C GLY A 196 11.80 1.61 7.59
N MET A 197 11.39 1.20 6.38
CA MET A 197 12.15 1.47 5.14
C MET A 197 12.26 2.97 4.85
N TYR A 198 11.16 3.71 4.99
CA TYR A 198 11.11 5.15 4.78
C TYR A 198 12.04 5.90 5.73
N ALA A 199 11.98 5.59 7.03
CA ALA A 199 12.77 6.24 8.07
C ALA A 199 14.28 6.12 7.80
N HIS A 200 14.75 4.93 7.47
CA HIS A 200 16.17 4.68 7.21
C HIS A 200 16.65 5.27 5.88
N ARG A 201 15.77 5.32 4.88
CA ARG A 201 16.08 5.95 3.61
C ARG A 201 16.20 7.47 3.74
N MET A 202 15.27 8.11 4.45
CA MET A 202 15.28 9.56 4.66
C MET A 202 16.43 10.00 5.58
N GLY A 203 16.77 9.19 6.58
CA GLY A 203 17.79 9.52 7.58
C GLY A 203 17.36 10.56 8.61
N PHE A 204 16.17 11.11 8.44
CA PHE A 204 15.50 12.01 9.37
C PHE A 204 13.99 11.84 9.21
N ILE A 205 13.27 11.80 10.33
CA ILE A 205 11.81 11.74 10.37
C ILE A 205 11.27 12.72 11.39
N SER A 206 10.15 13.33 11.05
CA SER A 206 9.36 14.19 11.91
C SER A 206 7.92 13.72 11.95
N SER A 207 7.14 14.17 12.92
CA SER A 207 5.72 13.83 13.04
C SER A 207 4.89 14.31 11.85
N SER A 208 5.31 15.39 11.18
CA SER A 208 4.67 15.94 9.98
C SER A 208 4.71 14.97 8.79
N ASP A 209 5.73 14.10 8.71
CA ASP A 209 5.86 13.09 7.65
C ASP A 209 4.76 12.02 7.72
N PHE A 210 4.03 11.95 8.83
CA PHE A 210 2.95 11.01 9.12
C PHE A 210 1.60 11.70 9.34
N ALA A 211 1.49 12.96 8.91
CA ALA A 211 0.26 13.74 9.00
C ALA A 211 -0.87 13.13 8.16
N PHE A 212 -2.11 13.52 8.46
CA PHE A 212 -3.30 13.02 7.78
C PHE A 212 -3.27 13.22 6.26
N VAL A 213 -2.62 14.30 5.79
CA VAL A 213 -2.43 14.57 4.35
C VAL A 213 -1.73 13.40 3.65
N VAL A 214 -0.76 12.75 4.30
CA VAL A 214 -0.08 11.58 3.76
C VAL A 214 -1.03 10.38 3.67
N SER A 215 -1.94 10.21 4.64
CA SER A 215 -2.99 9.17 4.54
C SER A 215 -3.90 9.40 3.33
N ILE A 216 -4.35 10.63 3.08
CA ILE A 216 -5.14 10.98 1.89
C ILE A 216 -4.37 10.67 0.60
N GLN A 217 -3.10 11.00 0.56
CA GLN A 217 -2.23 10.70 -0.58
C GLN A 217 -2.18 9.20 -0.88
N ILE A 218 -2.04 8.35 0.16
CA ILE A 218 -1.98 6.90 0.00
C ILE A 218 -3.35 6.33 -0.42
N VAL A 219 -4.44 6.82 0.19
CA VAL A 219 -5.80 6.46 -0.23
C VAL A 219 -6.01 6.79 -1.71
N SER A 220 -5.57 7.98 -2.14
CA SER A 220 -5.66 8.40 -3.54
C SER A 220 -4.90 7.47 -4.47
N MET A 221 -3.70 7.00 -4.08
CA MET A 221 -2.92 6.03 -4.85
C MET A 221 -3.69 4.73 -5.09
N VAL A 222 -4.39 4.25 -4.07
CA VAL A 222 -5.15 3.00 -4.14
C VAL A 222 -6.44 3.16 -4.93
N VAL A 223 -7.19 4.25 -4.69
CA VAL A 223 -8.45 4.54 -5.38
C VAL A 223 -8.22 4.80 -6.87
N ILE A 224 -7.26 5.66 -7.21
CA ILE A 224 -6.92 6.00 -8.60
C ILE A 224 -6.35 4.77 -9.32
N GLY A 225 -5.55 3.96 -8.63
CA GLY A 225 -5.00 2.74 -9.19
C GLY A 225 -6.05 1.68 -9.47
N GLY A 226 -7.03 1.52 -8.59
CA GLY A 226 -8.08 0.51 -8.62
C GLY A 226 -8.05 -0.37 -7.37
N LEU A 227 -9.07 -0.21 -6.53
CA LEU A 227 -9.28 -0.97 -5.30
C LEU A 227 -9.43 -2.48 -5.59
N GLY A 228 -8.97 -3.32 -4.67
CA GLY A 228 -9.14 -4.78 -4.75
C GLY A 228 -8.28 -5.49 -5.79
N THR A 229 -7.44 -4.76 -6.54
CA THR A 229 -6.49 -5.33 -7.50
C THR A 229 -5.05 -5.26 -6.96
N ILE A 230 -4.13 -6.09 -7.49
CA ILE A 230 -2.70 -5.99 -7.13
C ILE A 230 -2.02 -4.92 -8.01
N ARG A 231 -2.43 -4.81 -9.27
CA ARG A 231 -1.81 -3.94 -10.28
C ARG A 231 -2.16 -2.48 -10.06
N GLY A 232 -3.41 -2.22 -9.64
CA GLY A 232 -3.92 -0.88 -9.40
C GLY A 232 -3.08 -0.06 -8.42
N PRO A 233 -2.91 -0.47 -7.17
CA PRO A 233 -2.12 0.26 -6.19
C PRO A 233 -0.66 0.48 -6.61
N ILE A 234 -0.05 -0.47 -7.35
CA ILE A 234 1.31 -0.32 -7.88
C ILE A 234 1.34 0.83 -8.88
N PHE A 235 0.41 0.83 -9.84
CA PHE A 235 0.33 1.86 -10.86
C PHE A 235 -0.03 3.22 -10.26
N GLY A 236 -1.04 3.26 -9.37
CA GLY A 236 -1.46 4.48 -8.69
C GLY A 236 -0.36 5.09 -7.84
N ALA A 237 0.41 4.27 -7.11
CA ALA A 237 1.55 4.74 -6.35
C ALA A 237 2.66 5.29 -7.25
N LEU A 238 3.01 4.62 -8.33
CA LEU A 238 3.99 5.11 -9.30
C LEU A 238 3.54 6.43 -9.93
N LEU A 239 2.29 6.52 -10.37
CA LEU A 239 1.74 7.71 -10.99
C LEU A 239 1.76 8.90 -10.02
N ILE A 240 1.20 8.72 -8.84
CA ILE A 240 1.07 9.79 -7.85
C ILE A 240 2.43 10.19 -7.25
N SER A 241 3.34 9.24 -7.02
CA SER A 241 4.69 9.56 -6.54
C SER A 241 5.54 10.29 -7.58
N SER A 242 5.26 10.09 -8.88
CA SER A 242 5.98 10.78 -9.97
C SER A 242 5.39 12.15 -10.27
N LEU A 243 4.12 12.38 -9.91
CA LEU A 243 3.40 13.60 -10.23
C LEU A 243 4.06 14.88 -9.68
N PRO A 244 4.53 14.93 -8.41
CA PRO A 244 5.23 16.09 -7.89
C PRO A 244 6.48 16.47 -8.67
N GLU A 245 7.17 15.47 -9.24
CA GLU A 245 8.34 15.69 -10.07
C GLU A 245 7.97 16.23 -11.46
N LEU A 246 6.90 15.70 -12.04
CA LEU A 246 6.37 16.17 -13.32
C LEU A 246 5.82 17.59 -13.22
N LEU A 247 5.25 17.96 -12.06
CA LEU A 247 4.68 19.28 -11.79
C LEU A 247 5.66 20.23 -11.12
N ARG A 248 6.96 19.94 -11.14
CA ARG A 248 7.99 20.76 -10.53
C ARG A 248 8.04 22.20 -11.07
N PHE A 249 7.54 22.43 -12.28
CA PHE A 249 7.38 23.75 -12.87
C PHE A 249 6.24 24.59 -12.27
N ALA A 250 5.33 23.95 -11.51
CA ALA A 250 4.14 24.56 -10.92
C ALA A 250 4.15 24.43 -9.38
N ASP A 251 5.29 24.71 -8.73
CA ASP A 251 5.51 24.46 -7.29
C ASP A 251 4.41 25.01 -6.38
N ASP A 252 3.90 26.21 -6.65
CA ASP A 252 2.88 26.88 -5.84
C ASP A 252 1.47 26.27 -6.01
N TYR A 253 1.21 25.57 -7.11
CA TYR A 253 -0.11 24.99 -7.43
C TYR A 253 -0.16 23.47 -7.27
N ARG A 254 0.89 22.85 -6.75
CA ARG A 254 1.03 21.40 -6.67
C ARG A 254 -0.14 20.75 -5.92
N GLU A 255 -0.51 21.28 -4.77
CA GLU A 255 -1.61 20.73 -3.94
C GLU A 255 -2.97 20.92 -4.61
N LEU A 256 -3.16 22.05 -5.30
CA LEU A 256 -4.39 22.34 -6.05
C LEU A 256 -4.54 21.38 -7.24
N VAL A 257 -3.48 21.19 -8.02
CA VAL A 257 -3.47 20.25 -9.16
C VAL A 257 -3.71 18.82 -8.65
N TYR A 258 -3.13 18.47 -7.51
CA TYR A 258 -3.32 17.18 -6.87
C TYR A 258 -4.80 16.94 -6.50
N GLY A 259 -5.40 17.89 -5.79
CA GLY A 259 -6.81 17.85 -5.40
C GLY A 259 -7.75 17.79 -6.60
N LEU A 260 -7.50 18.62 -7.61
CA LEU A 260 -8.29 18.67 -8.85
C LEU A 260 -8.20 17.33 -9.60
N LEU A 261 -7.01 16.79 -9.77
CA LEU A 261 -6.79 15.50 -10.44
C LEU A 261 -7.51 14.37 -9.71
N LEU A 262 -7.50 14.40 -8.37
CA LEU A 262 -8.21 13.43 -7.54
C LEU A 262 -9.73 13.51 -7.76
N VAL A 263 -10.31 14.71 -7.73
CA VAL A 263 -11.74 14.93 -7.99
C VAL A 263 -12.14 14.46 -9.38
N LEU A 264 -11.35 14.81 -10.40
CA LEU A 264 -11.61 14.39 -11.78
C LEU A 264 -11.54 12.86 -11.91
N MET A 265 -10.54 12.22 -11.31
CA MET A 265 -10.42 10.76 -11.38
C MET A 265 -11.55 10.03 -10.68
N VAL A 266 -11.92 10.44 -9.47
CA VAL A 266 -13.06 9.83 -8.75
C VAL A 266 -14.36 10.05 -9.52
N ARG A 267 -14.53 11.21 -10.18
CA ARG A 267 -15.73 11.53 -10.97
C ARG A 267 -15.85 10.74 -12.26
N PHE A 268 -14.74 10.57 -12.99
CA PHE A 268 -14.75 9.96 -14.33
C PHE A 268 -14.32 8.50 -14.34
N MET A 269 -13.58 8.04 -13.32
CA MET A 269 -13.04 6.69 -13.26
C MET A 269 -13.20 6.09 -11.84
N PRO A 270 -14.45 5.87 -11.39
CA PRO A 270 -14.73 5.38 -10.02
C PRO A 270 -14.13 3.99 -9.75
N GLU A 271 -13.88 3.19 -10.78
CA GLU A 271 -13.27 1.85 -10.69
C GLU A 271 -11.73 1.88 -10.75
N GLY A 272 -11.13 3.09 -10.85
CA GLY A 272 -9.69 3.28 -11.01
C GLY A 272 -9.20 3.08 -12.45
N LEU A 273 -7.92 3.44 -12.68
CA LEU A 273 -7.29 3.37 -14.01
C LEU A 273 -7.03 1.93 -14.48
N ILE A 274 -6.70 1.03 -13.56
CA ILE A 274 -6.31 -0.38 -13.85
C ILE A 274 -7.15 -1.36 -12.99
N GLY A 275 -8.40 -1.03 -12.70
CA GLY A 275 -9.37 -1.96 -12.12
C GLY A 275 -9.66 -3.13 -13.08
N ASP A 276 -10.10 -4.27 -12.54
CA ASP A 276 -10.41 -5.46 -13.37
C ASP A 276 -11.51 -5.16 -14.41
N ASP A 277 -12.41 -4.19 -14.14
CA ASP A 277 -13.50 -3.74 -15.04
C ASP A 277 -13.22 -2.37 -15.69
N SER A 278 -12.01 -1.82 -15.57
CA SER A 278 -11.71 -0.48 -16.10
C SER A 278 -11.69 -0.46 -17.63
N PRO A 279 -12.27 0.59 -18.26
CA PRO A 279 -12.30 0.72 -19.71
C PRO A 279 -10.90 0.81 -20.34
N VAL A 280 -9.93 1.35 -19.60
CA VAL A 280 -8.52 1.46 -20.03
C VAL A 280 -7.86 0.08 -20.07
N TRP A 281 -8.11 -0.77 -19.07
CA TRP A 281 -7.58 -2.14 -19.07
C TRP A 281 -8.23 -3.00 -20.15
N GLY A 282 -9.53 -2.83 -20.37
CA GLY A 282 -10.25 -3.47 -21.48
C GLY A 282 -9.69 -3.09 -22.86
N ALA A 283 -9.31 -1.82 -23.05
CA ALA A 283 -8.67 -1.35 -24.29
C ALA A 283 -7.23 -1.90 -24.44
N LEU A 284 -6.45 -1.89 -23.37
CA LEU A 284 -5.07 -2.43 -23.34
C LEU A 284 -5.04 -3.94 -23.59
N THR A 285 -5.96 -4.70 -23.00
CA THR A 285 -6.05 -6.15 -23.22
C THR A 285 -6.56 -6.48 -24.62
N LYS A 286 -7.45 -5.67 -25.22
CA LYS A 286 -7.85 -5.79 -26.62
C LYS A 286 -6.69 -5.50 -27.58
N LEU A 287 -5.89 -4.48 -27.30
CA LEU A 287 -4.67 -4.18 -28.06
C LEU A 287 -3.63 -5.31 -27.92
N TRP A 288 -3.40 -5.81 -26.72
CA TRP A 288 -2.43 -6.88 -26.48
C TRP A 288 -2.86 -8.20 -27.12
N ARG A 289 -4.17 -8.52 -27.09
CA ARG A 289 -4.73 -9.69 -27.81
C ARG A 289 -4.61 -9.60 -29.33
N ARG A 290 -4.41 -8.40 -29.89
CA ARG A 290 -4.12 -8.22 -31.33
C ARG A 290 -2.68 -8.62 -31.69
N PHE A 291 -1.74 -8.54 -30.72
CA PHE A 291 -0.32 -8.87 -30.92
C PHE A 291 0.06 -10.29 -30.47
N VAL A 292 -0.78 -10.96 -29.69
CA VAL A 292 -0.54 -12.35 -29.26
C VAL A 292 -1.46 -13.27 -30.07
N PRO A 293 -0.91 -14.14 -30.94
CA PRO A 293 -1.74 -15.07 -31.70
C PRO A 293 -2.49 -15.99 -30.74
N LYS A 294 -3.80 -16.20 -30.98
CA LYS A 294 -4.62 -17.12 -30.21
C LYS A 294 -3.95 -18.50 -30.19
N LYS A 295 -3.59 -18.99 -29.01
CA LYS A 295 -3.28 -20.41 -28.85
C LYS A 295 -4.54 -21.18 -29.27
N LYS A 296 -4.44 -21.97 -30.32
CA LYS A 296 -5.51 -22.84 -30.77
C LYS A 296 -5.98 -23.72 -29.60
N THR A 297 -7.24 -23.65 -29.28
CA THR A 297 -7.85 -24.46 -28.23
C THR A 297 -7.95 -25.90 -28.75
N ARG A 298 -7.95 -26.88 -27.86
CA ARG A 298 -8.07 -28.31 -28.22
C ARG A 298 -9.29 -28.59 -29.11
N ALA A 299 -10.36 -27.81 -28.97
CA ALA A 299 -11.53 -27.85 -29.83
C ALA A 299 -11.26 -27.42 -31.29
N ASP A 300 -10.41 -26.37 -31.44
CA ASP A 300 -10.03 -25.89 -32.78
C ASP A 300 -9.14 -26.90 -33.51
N LEU A 301 -8.28 -27.61 -32.78
CA LEU A 301 -7.45 -28.67 -33.33
C LEU A 301 -8.26 -29.92 -33.75
N ILE A 302 -9.32 -30.23 -32.99
CA ILE A 302 -10.24 -31.33 -33.33
C ILE A 302 -11.09 -30.99 -34.55
N ALA A 303 -11.56 -29.74 -34.67
CA ALA A 303 -12.32 -29.28 -35.85
C ALA A 303 -11.45 -29.32 -37.12
N GLU A 304 -10.19 -28.88 -37.03
CA GLU A 304 -9.23 -28.87 -38.16
C GLU A 304 -8.84 -30.30 -38.61
N SER A 305 -8.76 -31.25 -37.66
CA SER A 305 -8.53 -32.68 -37.99
C SER A 305 -9.73 -33.38 -38.60
N ALA A 306 -10.95 -32.88 -38.36
CA ALA A 306 -12.18 -33.41 -38.96
C ALA A 306 -12.44 -32.89 -40.39
N GLU A 307 -11.94 -31.67 -40.73
CA GLU A 307 -12.04 -31.10 -42.08
C GLU A 307 -10.92 -31.56 -43.02
N GLY A 308 -9.73 -31.92 -42.51
CA GLY A 308 -8.61 -32.40 -43.31
C GLY A 308 -8.66 -33.86 -43.72
N GLY A 309 -9.69 -34.60 -43.34
CA GLY A 309 -9.90 -36.02 -43.64
C GLY A 309 -10.90 -36.32 -44.77
N ARG A 310 -11.22 -35.33 -45.63
CA ARG A 310 -12.06 -35.52 -46.83
C ARG A 310 -11.25 -35.37 -48.10
#